data_49e461cd709d8e0f04ba1cf27e21e154
#
_entry.id   49e461cd709d8e0f04ba1cf27e21e154
#
_cell.length_a   1.000
_cell.length_b   1.000
_cell.length_c   1.000
_cell.angle_alpha   90.00
_cell.angle_beta   90.00
_cell.angle_gamma   90.00
#
_symmetry.space_group_name_H-M   'P 1'
#
loop_
_entity.id
_entity.type
_entity.pdbx_description
1 polymer ?
#
loop_
_entity_poly.entity_id
_entity_poly.type
_entity_poly.pdbx_seq_one_letter_code
_entity_poly.pdbx_strand_id
1 'polypeptide(L)'
;MRADKFFAPRFGSRTKAADALRRGLVLKNGRPLAPDDEVKEFDSFEFPPPKEQYVSNGGYKLARGLDTFGQDVFGGVFCDLGASTGGFTDCLLQRGAKSVVCVDVGESQLDPSLVADPRVVVMDNTNARYLTREALPFAVDGVVSDLSFISLELILPAVARLLPSHGSAFLL
;
A
#
# COMPACT_ATOMS: atom_id res chain seq x y z
N MET A 1 -0.14 34.54 -13.50
CA MET A 1 0.67 34.26 -12.27
C MET A 1 1.04 32.78 -12.27
N ARG A 2 2.23 32.39 -11.79
CA ARG A 2 2.60 30.96 -11.67
C ARG A 2 1.64 30.19 -10.74
N ALA A 3 1.28 28.98 -11.13
CA ALA A 3 0.32 28.15 -10.39
C ALA A 3 0.77 27.86 -8.94
N ASP A 4 2.06 27.57 -8.70
CA ASP A 4 2.58 27.34 -7.37
C ASP A 4 2.39 28.54 -6.41
N LYS A 5 2.48 29.76 -6.94
CA LYS A 5 2.25 30.99 -6.19
C LYS A 5 0.75 31.26 -6.00
N PHE A 6 -0.05 31.02 -7.03
CA PHE A 6 -1.50 31.22 -7.00
C PHE A 6 -2.18 30.32 -5.96
N PHE A 7 -1.79 29.06 -5.90
CA PHE A 7 -2.37 28.08 -4.98
C PHE A 7 -1.71 28.02 -3.60
N ALA A 8 -0.64 28.81 -3.33
CA ALA A 8 0.02 28.83 -2.03
C ALA A 8 -0.92 29.09 -0.83
N PRO A 9 -1.91 30.01 -0.90
CA PRO A 9 -2.85 30.23 0.19
C PRO A 9 -3.73 29.02 0.47
N ARG A 10 -4.14 28.27 -0.57
CA ARG A 10 -4.99 27.10 -0.45
C ARG A 10 -4.26 25.92 0.19
N PHE A 11 -2.99 25.70 -0.14
CA PHE A 11 -2.19 24.56 0.34
C PHE A 11 -1.28 24.92 1.54
N GLY A 12 -1.36 26.15 2.02
CA GLY A 12 -0.64 26.63 3.19
C GLY A 12 0.80 27.12 2.93
N SER A 13 1.41 26.77 1.80
CA SER A 13 2.70 27.32 1.37
C SER A 13 2.94 27.07 -0.13
N ARG A 14 3.86 27.82 -0.73
CA ARG A 14 4.26 27.64 -2.13
C ARG A 14 4.87 26.25 -2.39
N THR A 15 5.65 25.73 -1.47
CA THR A 15 6.25 24.39 -1.57
C THR A 15 5.19 23.31 -1.57
N LYS A 16 4.20 23.39 -0.65
CA LYS A 16 3.07 22.46 -0.59
C LYS A 16 2.17 22.56 -1.83
N ALA A 17 1.96 23.78 -2.34
CA ALA A 17 1.22 23.98 -3.60
C ALA A 17 1.95 23.32 -4.78
N ALA A 18 3.26 23.50 -4.90
CA ALA A 18 4.05 22.86 -5.95
C ALA A 18 4.02 21.33 -5.86
N ASP A 19 4.04 20.76 -4.65
CA ASP A 19 3.87 19.32 -4.45
C ASP A 19 2.48 18.84 -4.89
N ALA A 20 1.42 19.51 -4.46
CA ALA A 20 0.04 19.21 -4.87
C ALA A 20 -0.15 19.25 -6.39
N LEU A 21 0.44 20.24 -7.05
CA LEU A 21 0.40 20.38 -8.51
C LEU A 21 1.13 19.21 -9.20
N ARG A 22 2.34 18.83 -8.75
CA ARG A 22 3.07 17.67 -9.30
C ARG A 22 2.30 16.36 -9.13
N ARG A 23 1.51 16.24 -8.07
CA ARG A 23 0.65 15.09 -7.80
C ARG A 23 -0.67 15.12 -8.60
N GLY A 24 -0.88 16.12 -9.42
CA GLY A 24 -2.08 16.24 -10.24
C GLY A 24 -3.36 16.58 -9.46
N LEU A 25 -3.24 17.16 -8.26
CA LEU A 25 -4.38 17.51 -7.42
C LEU A 25 -5.09 18.80 -7.86
N VAL A 26 -4.61 19.44 -8.92
CA VAL A 26 -5.25 20.61 -9.54
C VAL A 26 -5.26 20.41 -11.04
N LEU A 27 -6.45 20.44 -11.64
CA LEU A 27 -6.62 20.38 -13.07
C LEU A 27 -7.15 21.72 -13.59
N LYS A 28 -6.81 22.05 -14.82
CA LYS A 28 -7.40 23.13 -15.60
C LYS A 28 -7.86 22.55 -16.93
N ASN A 29 -9.16 22.61 -17.20
CA ASN A 29 -9.78 22.00 -18.39
C ASN A 29 -9.45 20.50 -18.51
N GLY A 30 -9.53 19.77 -17.40
CA GLY A 30 -9.24 18.33 -17.34
C GLY A 30 -7.76 17.94 -17.45
N ARG A 31 -6.81 18.89 -17.50
CA ARG A 31 -5.36 18.63 -17.58
C ARG A 31 -4.65 19.02 -16.27
N PRO A 32 -3.77 18.17 -15.75
CA PRO A 32 -2.95 18.53 -14.59
C PRO A 32 -2.10 19.78 -14.87
N LEU A 33 -2.08 20.69 -13.90
CA LEU A 33 -1.24 21.87 -13.93
C LEU A 33 0.15 21.57 -13.38
N ALA A 34 1.19 22.08 -14.06
CA ALA A 34 2.54 22.11 -13.53
C ALA A 34 2.74 23.32 -12.58
N PRO A 35 3.72 23.27 -11.64
CA PRO A 35 3.96 24.38 -10.70
C PRO A 35 4.31 25.70 -11.35
N ASP A 36 4.87 25.68 -12.55
CA ASP A 36 5.31 26.83 -13.32
C ASP A 36 4.32 27.29 -14.39
N ASP A 37 3.22 26.56 -14.57
CA ASP A 37 2.16 26.99 -15.49
C ASP A 37 1.59 28.34 -15.10
N GLU A 38 1.23 29.13 -16.11
CA GLU A 38 0.55 30.40 -15.90
C GLU A 38 -0.95 30.22 -15.69
N VAL A 39 -1.45 30.80 -14.62
CA VAL A 39 -2.89 30.82 -14.29
C VAL A 39 -3.39 32.25 -14.09
N LYS A 40 -4.66 32.46 -14.40
CA LYS A 40 -5.39 33.72 -14.23
C LYS A 40 -6.48 33.53 -13.17
N GLU A 41 -6.90 34.63 -12.56
CA GLU A 41 -7.92 34.64 -11.51
C GLU A 41 -9.29 34.11 -11.99
N PHE A 42 -9.55 34.22 -13.29
CA PHE A 42 -10.82 33.80 -13.91
C PHE A 42 -10.76 32.38 -14.49
N ASP A 43 -9.65 31.68 -14.34
CA ASP A 43 -9.53 30.28 -14.78
C ASP A 43 -10.39 29.38 -13.90
N SER A 44 -11.03 28.38 -14.50
CA SER A 44 -11.74 27.34 -13.77
C SER A 44 -10.78 26.20 -13.42
N PHE A 45 -10.80 25.80 -12.16
CA PHE A 45 -9.94 24.74 -11.66
C PHE A 45 -10.77 23.62 -11.05
N GLU A 46 -10.34 22.40 -11.31
CA GLU A 46 -10.88 21.18 -10.73
C GLU A 46 -9.89 20.65 -9.69
N PHE A 47 -10.42 20.16 -8.58
CA PHE A 47 -9.63 19.56 -7.49
C PHE A 47 -10.06 18.10 -7.33
N PRO A 48 -9.55 17.20 -8.19
CA PRO A 48 -9.86 15.80 -8.04
C PRO A 48 -9.38 15.32 -6.66
N PRO A 49 -10.06 14.34 -6.05
CA PRO A 49 -9.55 13.71 -4.85
C PRO A 49 -8.13 13.21 -5.14
N PRO A 50 -7.23 13.20 -4.15
CA PRO A 50 -5.92 12.60 -4.31
C PRO A 50 -6.10 11.18 -4.87
N LYS A 51 -5.40 10.87 -5.96
CA LYS A 51 -5.38 9.50 -6.46
C LYS A 51 -4.73 8.67 -5.37
N GLU A 52 -5.50 7.79 -4.77
CA GLU A 52 -4.97 6.89 -3.76
C GLU A 52 -3.87 6.05 -4.38
N GLN A 53 -2.70 6.04 -3.74
CA GLN A 53 -1.55 5.29 -4.21
C GLN A 53 -1.76 3.79 -3.99
N TYR A 54 -2.47 3.42 -2.92
CA TYR A 54 -2.75 2.05 -2.52
C TYR A 54 -4.25 1.81 -2.43
N VAL A 55 -4.66 0.57 -2.59
CA VAL A 55 -6.07 0.16 -2.50
C VAL A 55 -6.69 0.40 -1.12
N SER A 56 -5.89 0.61 -0.09
CA SER A 56 -6.34 1.01 1.25
C SER A 56 -5.24 1.72 2.05
N ASN A 57 -5.61 2.32 3.17
CA ASN A 57 -4.70 3.02 4.09
C ASN A 57 -3.58 2.12 4.66
N GLY A 58 -3.79 0.81 4.71
CA GLY A 58 -2.76 -0.16 5.09
C GLY A 58 -1.48 0.00 4.26
N GLY A 59 -1.59 0.25 2.96
CA GLY A 59 -0.42 0.43 2.08
C GLY A 59 0.50 1.57 2.53
N TYR A 60 -0.05 2.67 3.00
CA TYR A 60 0.75 3.79 3.54
C TYR A 60 1.45 3.44 4.85
N LYS A 61 0.80 2.64 5.71
CA LYS A 61 1.40 2.18 6.97
C LYS A 61 2.62 1.30 6.69
N LEU A 62 2.46 0.30 5.83
CA LEU A 62 3.58 -0.59 5.47
C LEU A 62 4.69 0.18 4.76
N ALA A 63 4.37 1.04 3.81
CA ALA A 63 5.35 1.87 3.11
C ALA A 63 6.22 2.65 4.08
N ARG A 64 5.59 3.32 5.07
CA ARG A 64 6.31 4.07 6.11
C ARG A 64 7.20 3.16 6.97
N GLY A 65 6.70 1.97 7.33
CA GLY A 65 7.49 0.99 8.09
C GLY A 65 8.73 0.53 7.32
N LEU A 66 8.56 0.13 6.07
CA LEU A 66 9.66 -0.29 5.20
C LEU A 66 10.72 0.81 5.05
N ASP A 67 10.29 2.06 4.82
CA ASP A 67 11.20 3.20 4.69
C ASP A 67 11.94 3.50 6.00
N THR A 68 11.23 3.46 7.13
CA THR A 68 11.81 3.74 8.45
C THR A 68 12.89 2.73 8.84
N PHE A 69 12.66 1.45 8.52
CA PHE A 69 13.60 0.38 8.85
C PHE A 69 14.57 0.04 7.72
N GLY A 70 14.51 0.75 6.59
CA GLY A 70 15.39 0.53 5.44
C GLY A 70 15.27 -0.86 4.85
N GLN A 71 14.06 -1.44 4.86
CA GLN A 71 13.82 -2.79 4.36
C GLN A 71 13.48 -2.79 2.87
N ASP A 72 14.23 -3.57 2.12
CA ASP A 72 13.96 -3.84 0.72
C ASP A 72 13.13 -5.12 0.57
N VAL A 73 12.07 -5.04 -0.22
CA VAL A 73 11.15 -6.15 -0.50
C VAL A 73 11.23 -6.61 -1.96
N PHE A 74 12.11 -5.99 -2.74
CA PHE A 74 12.28 -6.28 -4.17
C PHE A 74 12.65 -7.76 -4.40
N GLY A 75 11.91 -8.42 -5.28
CA GLY A 75 12.14 -9.82 -5.64
C GLY A 75 11.76 -10.84 -4.56
N GLY A 76 11.37 -10.40 -3.37
CA GLY A 76 10.97 -11.26 -2.26
C GLY A 76 9.56 -11.84 -2.42
N VAL A 77 9.32 -12.92 -1.70
CA VAL A 77 8.03 -13.61 -1.62
C VAL A 77 7.45 -13.40 -0.21
N PHE A 78 6.21 -12.92 -0.12
CA PHE A 78 5.61 -12.53 1.16
C PHE A 78 4.28 -13.22 1.42
N CYS A 79 3.95 -13.34 2.71
CA CYS A 79 2.63 -13.72 3.18
C CYS A 79 2.00 -12.52 3.91
N ASP A 80 0.82 -12.10 3.47
CA ASP A 80 0.01 -11.04 4.08
C ASP A 80 -1.08 -11.68 4.92
N LEU A 81 -0.92 -11.67 6.26
CA LEU A 81 -1.85 -12.27 7.20
C LEU A 81 -2.91 -11.26 7.62
N GLY A 82 -4.16 -11.54 7.27
CA GLY A 82 -5.27 -10.62 7.41
C GLY A 82 -5.26 -9.56 6.31
N ALA A 83 -5.13 -9.99 5.06
CA ALA A 83 -4.93 -9.11 3.91
C ALA A 83 -6.08 -8.11 3.70
N SER A 84 -7.33 -8.46 4.08
CA SER A 84 -8.51 -7.61 3.92
C SER A 84 -8.62 -7.08 2.49
N THR A 85 -8.71 -5.78 2.28
CA THR A 85 -8.74 -5.16 0.94
C THR A 85 -7.40 -5.21 0.20
N GLY A 86 -6.29 -5.52 0.89
CA GLY A 86 -4.99 -5.75 0.28
C GLY A 86 -4.03 -4.56 0.27
N GLY A 87 -4.18 -3.62 1.19
CA GLY A 87 -3.29 -2.45 1.24
C GLY A 87 -1.81 -2.82 1.42
N PHE A 88 -1.49 -3.79 2.29
CA PHE A 88 -0.13 -4.28 2.47
C PHE A 88 0.37 -5.01 1.21
N THR A 89 -0.44 -5.88 0.66
CA THR A 89 -0.14 -6.60 -0.60
C THR A 89 0.15 -5.63 -1.72
N ASP A 90 -0.69 -4.61 -1.93
CA ASP A 90 -0.48 -3.60 -2.96
C ASP A 90 0.84 -2.84 -2.77
N CYS A 91 1.17 -2.45 -1.55
CA CYS A 91 2.45 -1.82 -1.22
C CYS A 91 3.65 -2.72 -1.57
N LEU A 92 3.59 -4.01 -1.22
CA LEU A 92 4.65 -4.97 -1.55
C LEU A 92 4.84 -5.11 -3.06
N LEU A 93 3.73 -5.27 -3.79
CA LEU A 93 3.76 -5.43 -5.26
C LEU A 93 4.28 -4.18 -5.98
N GLN A 94 3.90 -2.99 -5.54
CA GLN A 94 4.40 -1.72 -6.09
C GLN A 94 5.90 -1.53 -5.81
N ARG A 95 6.42 -2.11 -4.73
CA ARG A 95 7.84 -2.12 -4.37
C ARG A 95 8.62 -3.30 -4.97
N GLY A 96 8.00 -4.04 -5.88
CA GLY A 96 8.68 -5.08 -6.66
C GLY A 96 8.76 -6.44 -6.01
N ALA A 97 7.92 -6.76 -5.03
CA ALA A 97 7.80 -8.13 -4.54
C ALA A 97 7.47 -9.10 -5.68
N LYS A 98 8.09 -10.28 -5.66
CA LYS A 98 7.91 -11.32 -6.68
C LYS A 98 6.53 -11.97 -6.60
N SER A 99 6.06 -12.25 -5.39
CA SER A 99 4.74 -12.85 -5.15
C SER A 99 4.26 -12.54 -3.73
N VAL A 100 2.94 -12.51 -3.55
CA VAL A 100 2.30 -12.37 -2.24
C VAL A 100 1.19 -13.38 -2.09
N VAL A 101 1.20 -14.12 -0.99
CA VAL A 101 0.08 -14.96 -0.53
C VAL A 101 -0.78 -14.13 0.42
N CYS A 102 -2.01 -13.86 0.02
CA CYS A 102 -2.98 -13.12 0.83
C CYS A 102 -3.86 -14.09 1.62
N VAL A 103 -3.76 -14.04 2.93
CA VAL A 103 -4.50 -14.92 3.84
C VAL A 103 -5.54 -14.11 4.59
N ASP A 104 -6.81 -14.52 4.54
CA ASP A 104 -7.88 -13.88 5.29
C ASP A 104 -8.91 -14.91 5.78
N VAL A 105 -9.54 -14.63 6.94
CA VAL A 105 -10.67 -15.43 7.46
C VAL A 105 -11.97 -15.14 6.71
N GLY A 106 -12.07 -13.96 6.09
CA GLY A 106 -13.18 -13.55 5.25
C GLY A 106 -13.09 -14.17 3.86
N GLU A 107 -14.08 -13.84 3.04
CA GLU A 107 -14.17 -14.27 1.66
C GLU A 107 -14.34 -13.06 0.74
N SER A 108 -13.65 -13.06 -0.39
CA SER A 108 -13.79 -12.06 -1.45
C SER A 108 -13.58 -10.61 -0.97
N GLN A 109 -12.70 -10.37 0.02
CA GLN A 109 -12.45 -9.04 0.55
C GLN A 109 -11.35 -8.30 -0.22
N LEU A 110 -10.47 -9.02 -0.89
CA LEU A 110 -9.34 -8.45 -1.61
C LEU A 110 -9.83 -7.61 -2.81
N ASP A 111 -9.16 -6.48 -3.04
CA ASP A 111 -9.47 -5.62 -4.20
C ASP A 111 -9.38 -6.41 -5.51
N PRO A 112 -10.36 -6.26 -6.43
CA PRO A 112 -10.37 -7.00 -7.70
C PRO A 112 -9.12 -6.83 -8.55
N SER A 113 -8.45 -5.69 -8.48
CA SER A 113 -7.19 -5.45 -9.21
C SER A 113 -6.04 -6.33 -8.69
N LEU A 114 -6.04 -6.63 -7.38
CA LEU A 114 -5.06 -7.51 -6.77
C LEU A 114 -5.39 -8.98 -7.03
N VAL A 115 -6.66 -9.35 -7.01
CA VAL A 115 -7.12 -10.71 -7.38
C VAL A 115 -6.69 -11.04 -8.82
N ALA A 116 -6.70 -10.07 -9.72
CA ALA A 116 -6.30 -10.23 -11.11
C ALA A 116 -4.77 -10.21 -11.33
N ASP A 117 -3.97 -9.82 -10.33
CA ASP A 117 -2.51 -9.79 -10.47
C ASP A 117 -1.92 -11.21 -10.38
N PRO A 118 -1.18 -11.67 -11.41
CA PRO A 118 -0.64 -13.03 -11.43
C PRO A 118 0.40 -13.31 -10.33
N ARG A 119 0.87 -12.30 -9.62
CA ARG A 119 1.79 -12.42 -8.48
C ARG A 119 1.06 -12.70 -7.17
N VAL A 120 -0.26 -12.61 -7.14
CA VAL A 120 -1.09 -12.75 -5.94
C VAL A 120 -1.72 -14.13 -5.91
N VAL A 121 -1.63 -14.80 -4.76
CA VAL A 121 -2.36 -16.01 -4.44
C VAL A 121 -3.30 -15.72 -3.26
N VAL A 122 -4.58 -15.99 -3.43
CA VAL A 122 -5.61 -15.72 -2.43
C VAL A 122 -5.93 -17.00 -1.65
N MET A 123 -5.91 -16.91 -0.33
CA MET A 123 -6.30 -17.97 0.61
C MET A 123 -7.39 -17.43 1.55
N ASP A 124 -8.60 -17.35 1.03
CA ASP A 124 -9.81 -16.99 1.79
C ASP A 124 -10.19 -18.09 2.80
N ASN A 125 -11.07 -17.76 3.75
CA ASN A 125 -11.56 -18.69 4.78
C ASN A 125 -10.44 -19.39 5.56
N THR A 126 -9.29 -18.72 5.69
CA THR A 126 -8.08 -19.29 6.29
C THR A 126 -7.71 -18.52 7.56
N ASN A 127 -7.67 -19.23 8.70
CA ASN A 127 -7.24 -18.64 9.95
C ASN A 127 -5.72 -18.66 10.06
N ALA A 128 -5.11 -17.47 10.01
CA ALA A 128 -3.66 -17.28 10.08
C ALA A 128 -3.00 -17.93 11.33
N ARG A 129 -3.73 -17.99 12.46
CA ARG A 129 -3.24 -18.59 13.70
C ARG A 129 -2.80 -20.06 13.54
N TYR A 130 -3.49 -20.80 12.67
CA TYR A 130 -3.25 -22.24 12.47
C TYR A 130 -2.50 -22.54 11.17
N LEU A 131 -2.09 -21.50 10.45
CA LEU A 131 -1.38 -21.66 9.18
C LEU A 131 -0.01 -22.28 9.40
N THR A 132 0.33 -23.24 8.54
CA THR A 132 1.63 -23.91 8.55
C THR A 132 2.36 -23.67 7.23
N ARG A 133 3.67 -23.91 7.21
CA ARG A 133 4.49 -23.72 6.00
C ARG A 133 4.03 -24.64 4.86
N GLU A 134 3.61 -25.85 5.20
CA GLU A 134 3.15 -26.85 4.23
C GLU A 134 1.81 -26.48 3.59
N ALA A 135 1.00 -25.65 4.26
CA ALA A 135 -0.26 -25.17 3.73
C ALA A 135 -0.09 -24.01 2.73
N LEU A 136 1.07 -23.35 2.73
CA LEU A 136 1.36 -22.31 1.75
C LEU A 136 1.66 -22.88 0.37
N PRO A 137 1.27 -22.19 -0.72
CA PRO A 137 1.55 -22.65 -2.09
C PRO A 137 3.05 -22.65 -2.43
N PHE A 138 3.84 -21.87 -1.70
CA PHE A 138 5.30 -21.77 -1.84
C PHE A 138 5.93 -21.19 -0.57
N ALA A 139 7.24 -21.36 -0.42
CA ALA A 139 7.98 -20.77 0.70
C ALA A 139 8.01 -19.25 0.61
N VAL A 140 7.96 -18.58 1.76
CA VAL A 140 7.98 -17.13 1.87
C VAL A 140 9.24 -16.62 2.54
N ASP A 141 9.71 -15.43 2.13
CA ASP A 141 10.87 -14.75 2.70
C ASP A 141 10.47 -13.84 3.86
N GLY A 142 9.22 -13.39 3.86
CA GLY A 142 8.70 -12.47 4.86
C GLY A 142 7.20 -12.61 5.11
N VAL A 143 6.79 -12.10 6.27
CA VAL A 143 5.39 -12.03 6.69
C VAL A 143 5.05 -10.57 7.00
N VAL A 144 3.92 -10.10 6.52
CA VAL A 144 3.33 -8.82 6.89
C VAL A 144 1.95 -9.05 7.49
N SER A 145 1.54 -8.20 8.43
CA SER A 145 0.22 -8.33 9.06
C SER A 145 -0.24 -7.01 9.69
N ASP A 146 -1.51 -6.64 9.45
CA ASP A 146 -2.23 -5.56 10.15
C ASP A 146 -3.54 -6.14 10.70
N LEU A 147 -3.45 -6.97 11.75
CA LEU A 147 -4.58 -7.68 12.35
C LEU A 147 -5.18 -6.87 13.50
N SER A 148 -6.32 -6.23 13.27
CA SER A 148 -6.96 -5.32 14.23
C SER A 148 -7.70 -6.01 15.39
N PHE A 149 -8.03 -7.30 15.30
CA PHE A 149 -8.95 -7.97 16.23
C PHE A 149 -8.36 -9.19 16.95
N ILE A 150 -7.07 -9.40 16.82
CA ILE A 150 -6.36 -10.52 17.45
C ILE A 150 -5.07 -10.01 18.09
N SER A 151 -4.73 -10.52 19.29
CA SER A 151 -3.44 -10.22 19.90
C SER A 151 -2.28 -10.75 19.05
N LEU A 152 -1.24 -9.95 18.88
CA LEU A 152 0.01 -10.37 18.22
C LEU A 152 0.59 -11.63 18.88
N GLU A 153 0.44 -11.81 20.19
CA GLU A 153 0.90 -13.02 20.91
C GLU A 153 0.31 -14.30 20.34
N LEU A 154 -0.91 -14.26 19.81
CA LEU A 154 -1.57 -15.41 19.19
C LEU A 154 -1.08 -15.69 17.77
N ILE A 155 -0.57 -14.67 17.08
CA ILE A 155 -0.08 -14.77 15.70
C ILE A 155 1.41 -15.04 15.62
N LEU A 156 2.22 -14.57 16.58
CA LEU A 156 3.67 -14.76 16.58
C LEU A 156 4.11 -16.23 16.41
N PRO A 157 3.47 -17.23 17.04
CA PRO A 157 3.83 -18.64 16.78
C PRO A 157 3.61 -19.07 15.32
N ALA A 158 2.55 -18.58 14.67
CA ALA A 158 2.30 -18.85 13.26
C ALA A 158 3.35 -18.16 12.38
N VAL A 159 3.64 -16.88 12.62
CA VAL A 159 4.68 -16.12 11.92
C VAL A 159 6.03 -16.86 12.01
N ALA A 160 6.42 -17.30 13.21
CA ALA A 160 7.67 -18.04 13.41
C ALA A 160 7.72 -19.38 12.64
N ARG A 161 6.58 -20.07 12.51
CA ARG A 161 6.50 -21.31 11.72
C ARG A 161 6.64 -21.06 10.21
N LEU A 162 6.12 -19.92 9.72
CA LEU A 162 6.12 -19.60 8.28
C LEU A 162 7.49 -19.11 7.80
N LEU A 163 8.24 -18.39 8.63
CA LEU A 163 9.47 -17.74 8.25
C LEU A 163 10.66 -18.71 8.18
N PRO A 164 11.57 -18.53 7.21
CA PRO A 164 12.89 -19.13 7.27
C PRO A 164 13.74 -18.47 8.37
N SER A 165 14.91 -19.05 8.69
CA SER A 165 15.82 -18.56 9.75
C SER A 165 16.26 -17.10 9.59
N HIS A 166 16.21 -16.57 8.37
CA HIS A 166 16.58 -15.19 8.03
C HIS A 166 15.39 -14.38 7.51
N GLY A 167 14.17 -14.87 7.72
CA GLY A 167 12.95 -14.20 7.30
C GLY A 167 12.66 -12.94 8.12
N SER A 168 11.93 -12.02 7.55
CA SER A 168 11.50 -10.77 8.18
C SER A 168 10.00 -10.73 8.41
N ALA A 169 9.56 -10.06 9.49
CA ALA A 169 8.16 -9.83 9.76
C ALA A 169 7.88 -8.33 10.03
N PHE A 170 6.81 -7.82 9.43
CA PHE A 170 6.23 -6.52 9.73
C PHE A 170 4.83 -6.71 10.29
N LEU A 171 4.70 -6.48 11.58
CA LEU A 171 3.46 -6.69 12.32
C LEU A 171 2.99 -5.36 12.93
N LEU A 172 1.72 -5.04 12.75
CA LEU A 172 1.05 -3.87 13.29
C LEU A 172 -0.17 -4.26 14.12
#